data_921997ce7b49d666eef1a5b53bd2b8e7
#
_entry.id   921997ce7b49d666eef1a5b53bd2b8e7
#
_cell.length_a   1.000
_cell.length_b   1.000
_cell.length_c   1.000
_cell.angle_alpha   90.00
_cell.angle_beta   90.00
_cell.angle_gamma   90.00
#
_symmetry.space_group_name_H-M   'P 1'
#
loop_
_entity.id
_entity.type
_entity.pdbx_description
1 polymer ?
#
loop_
_entity_poly.entity_id
_entity_poly.type
_entity_poly.pdbx_seq_one_letter_code
_entity_poly.pdbx_strand_id
1 'polypeptide(L)'
;LHPLPRRSIARQLALVAQSAHTQDAITVWDAVELGRTPWLSALQPLSARDRDIVHQALHAVGLQDKAQRTWHTLSGGERQRAHIARALAQQPSVLLLDEPTNHLDVHQQLSLMQLVQHLPITKVIALHDLNQALACNRLAVMHQGRLVHLGPPDEVLTPELLRTVFQVQAHSLTDPIDGSRVLRLRPLTTPLP
;
A
#
# COMPACT_ATOMS: atom_id res chain seq x y z
N LEU A 1 -14.81 24.96 -6.06
CA LEU A 1 -15.01 23.57 -5.71
C LEU A 1 -15.43 23.52 -4.24
N HIS A 2 -16.67 23.12 -3.93
CA HIS A 2 -17.09 22.89 -2.54
C HIS A 2 -16.35 21.65 -2.03
N PRO A 3 -15.72 21.69 -0.83
CA PRO A 3 -15.06 20.54 -0.26
C PRO A 3 -16.12 19.46 0.05
N LEU A 4 -15.86 18.24 -0.39
CA LEU A 4 -16.71 17.10 -0.02
C LEU A 4 -16.71 16.91 1.50
N PRO A 5 -17.84 16.54 2.12
CA PRO A 5 -17.89 16.20 3.53
C PRO A 5 -16.86 15.10 3.86
N ARG A 6 -16.16 15.22 4.98
CA ARG A 6 -15.12 14.24 5.40
C ARG A 6 -15.60 12.79 5.34
N ARG A 7 -16.85 12.55 5.70
CA ARG A 7 -17.47 11.23 5.68
C ARG A 7 -17.64 10.69 4.24
N SER A 8 -17.95 11.56 3.28
CA SER A 8 -18.06 11.18 1.87
C SER A 8 -16.69 10.85 1.28
N ILE A 9 -15.66 11.60 1.65
CA ILE A 9 -14.28 11.27 1.27
C ILE A 9 -13.88 9.93 1.87
N ALA A 10 -14.14 9.71 3.17
CA ALA A 10 -13.80 8.48 3.87
C ALA A 10 -14.55 7.24 3.34
N ARG A 11 -15.64 7.38 2.61
CA ARG A 11 -16.31 6.27 1.92
C ARG A 11 -15.71 5.94 0.55
N GLN A 12 -14.91 6.83 -0.01
CA GLN A 12 -14.32 6.65 -1.34
C GLN A 12 -12.82 6.41 -1.28
N LEU A 13 -12.14 6.95 -0.28
CA LEU A 13 -10.70 6.94 -0.16
C LEU A 13 -10.30 6.34 1.19
N ALA A 14 -9.50 5.28 1.16
CA ALA A 14 -8.87 4.72 2.35
C ALA A 14 -7.36 4.95 2.32
N LEU A 15 -6.77 5.21 3.47
CA LEU A 15 -5.34 5.40 3.65
C LEU A 15 -4.79 4.35 4.61
N VAL A 16 -3.74 3.66 4.17
CA VAL A 16 -2.86 2.85 5.02
C VAL A 16 -1.58 3.64 5.21
N ALA A 17 -1.43 4.26 6.37
CA ALA A 17 -0.23 5.01 6.73
C ALA A 17 0.93 4.07 7.08
N GLN A 18 2.17 4.56 6.97
CA GLN A 18 3.41 3.82 7.23
C GLN A 18 3.47 3.21 8.63
N SER A 19 2.94 3.88 9.64
CA SER A 19 2.87 3.38 11.01
C SER A 19 1.56 3.76 11.68
N ALA A 20 0.87 2.76 12.24
CA ALA A 20 -0.24 2.98 13.15
C ALA A 20 -0.01 2.07 14.36
N HIS A 21 0.37 2.69 15.47
CA HIS A 21 0.56 1.98 16.73
C HIS A 21 -0.70 2.10 17.57
N THR A 22 -1.18 0.98 18.10
CA THR A 22 -2.11 0.97 19.21
C THR A 22 -1.50 0.21 20.37
N GLN A 23 -1.69 0.73 21.58
CA GLN A 23 -1.30 0.06 22.82
C GLN A 23 -2.49 -0.68 23.45
N ASP A 24 -3.68 -0.55 22.85
CA ASP A 24 -4.90 -1.15 23.38
C ASP A 24 -4.92 -2.67 23.13
N ALA A 25 -5.48 -3.39 24.09
CA ALA A 25 -5.68 -4.85 24.01
C ALA A 25 -6.91 -5.18 23.14
N ILE A 26 -6.87 -4.76 21.85
CA ILE A 26 -7.94 -5.03 20.88
C ILE A 26 -7.62 -6.29 20.07
N THR A 27 -8.66 -6.93 19.56
CA THR A 27 -8.51 -8.04 18.61
C THR A 27 -8.24 -7.54 17.19
N VAL A 28 -7.79 -8.43 16.32
CA VAL A 28 -7.66 -8.14 14.88
C VAL A 28 -9.02 -7.76 14.30
N TRP A 29 -10.08 -8.44 14.74
CA TRP A 29 -11.47 -8.14 14.36
C TRP A 29 -11.82 -6.70 14.69
N ASP A 30 -11.63 -6.28 15.95
CA ASP A 30 -11.95 -4.92 16.41
C ASP A 30 -11.21 -3.87 15.59
N ALA A 31 -9.91 -4.11 15.32
CA ALA A 31 -9.09 -3.21 14.52
C ALA A 31 -9.62 -3.06 13.07
N VAL A 32 -10.07 -4.15 12.45
CA VAL A 32 -10.61 -4.14 11.07
C VAL A 32 -12.02 -3.54 11.04
N GLU A 33 -12.84 -3.81 12.06
CA GLU A 33 -14.20 -3.28 12.21
C GLU A 33 -14.21 -1.75 12.24
N LEU A 34 -13.17 -1.09 12.77
CA LEU A 34 -13.00 0.37 12.71
C LEU A 34 -13.06 0.93 11.28
N GLY A 35 -12.77 0.12 10.26
CA GLY A 35 -12.94 0.49 8.86
C GLY A 35 -14.40 0.78 8.49
N ARG A 36 -15.39 0.30 9.28
CA ARG A 36 -16.80 0.58 9.06
C ARG A 36 -17.26 1.94 9.59
N THR A 37 -16.44 2.63 10.40
CA THR A 37 -16.78 3.92 11.02
C THR A 37 -17.44 4.95 10.07
N PRO A 38 -17.01 5.13 8.81
CA PRO A 38 -17.65 6.07 7.90
C PRO A 38 -19.12 5.73 7.56
N TRP A 39 -19.53 4.49 7.80
CA TRP A 39 -20.88 3.99 7.48
C TRP A 39 -21.82 3.98 8.67
N LEU A 40 -21.27 4.07 9.89
CA LEU A 40 -22.03 4.02 11.15
C LEU A 40 -22.52 5.40 11.58
N SER A 41 -23.58 5.41 12.36
CA SER A 41 -24.09 6.59 13.09
C SER A 41 -24.78 6.17 14.37
N ALA A 42 -25.18 7.12 15.21
CA ALA A 42 -25.94 6.83 16.43
C ALA A 42 -27.24 6.07 16.13
N LEU A 43 -27.86 6.29 14.96
CA LEU A 43 -29.08 5.62 14.52
C LEU A 43 -28.83 4.39 13.63
N GLN A 44 -27.60 4.15 13.24
CA GLN A 44 -27.21 3.01 12.40
C GLN A 44 -25.96 2.37 13.02
N PRO A 45 -26.13 1.57 14.07
CA PRO A 45 -25.03 0.81 14.65
C PRO A 45 -24.58 -0.30 13.68
N LEU A 46 -23.52 -1.02 14.05
CA LEU A 46 -22.97 -2.11 13.28
C LEU A 46 -24.03 -3.17 12.95
N SER A 47 -24.26 -3.41 11.69
CA SER A 47 -25.24 -4.38 11.18
C SER A 47 -24.61 -5.76 10.89
N ALA A 48 -25.43 -6.78 10.61
CA ALA A 48 -24.93 -8.08 10.11
C ALA A 48 -24.14 -7.89 8.81
N ARG A 49 -24.61 -7.05 7.88
CA ARG A 49 -23.89 -6.73 6.65
C ARG A 49 -22.50 -6.14 6.90
N ASP A 50 -22.36 -5.28 7.90
CA ASP A 50 -21.03 -4.72 8.23
C ASP A 50 -20.08 -5.80 8.74
N ARG A 51 -20.57 -6.75 9.52
CA ARG A 51 -19.80 -7.91 9.99
C ARG A 51 -19.37 -8.80 8.82
N ASP A 52 -20.23 -9.04 7.84
CA ASP A 52 -19.88 -9.79 6.63
C ASP A 52 -18.78 -9.08 5.83
N ILE A 53 -18.82 -7.74 5.74
CA ILE A 53 -17.76 -6.95 5.09
C ILE A 53 -16.43 -7.08 5.83
N VAL A 54 -16.43 -7.08 7.16
CA VAL A 54 -15.23 -7.29 7.97
C VAL A 54 -14.67 -8.70 7.74
N HIS A 55 -15.52 -9.73 7.70
CA HIS A 55 -15.10 -11.08 7.36
C HIS A 55 -14.46 -11.18 5.97
N GLN A 56 -15.09 -10.58 4.97
CA GLN A 56 -14.55 -10.54 3.59
C GLN A 56 -13.20 -9.82 3.54
N ALA A 57 -13.05 -8.71 4.26
CA ALA A 57 -11.81 -7.98 4.33
C ALA A 57 -10.67 -8.80 4.99
N LEU A 58 -10.97 -9.51 6.07
CA LEU A 58 -10.03 -10.41 6.73
C LEU A 58 -9.63 -11.58 5.82
N HIS A 59 -10.61 -12.15 5.11
CA HIS A 59 -10.36 -13.24 4.15
C HIS A 59 -9.46 -12.76 3.00
N ALA A 60 -9.72 -11.57 2.44
CA ALA A 60 -8.95 -11.00 1.34
C ALA A 60 -7.46 -10.83 1.65
N VAL A 61 -7.10 -10.69 2.94
CA VAL A 61 -5.69 -10.56 3.38
C VAL A 61 -5.15 -11.83 4.07
N GLY A 62 -5.92 -12.92 4.12
CA GLY A 62 -5.51 -14.18 4.73
C GLY A 62 -5.37 -14.12 6.26
N LEU A 63 -6.25 -13.39 6.94
CA LEU A 63 -6.25 -13.23 8.41
C LEU A 63 -7.54 -13.74 9.09
N GLN A 64 -8.41 -14.45 8.37
CA GLN A 64 -9.67 -14.95 8.91
C GLN A 64 -9.49 -15.81 10.17
N ASP A 65 -8.48 -16.68 10.19
CA ASP A 65 -8.19 -17.57 11.31
C ASP A 65 -7.54 -16.86 12.51
N LYS A 66 -7.17 -15.58 12.32
CA LYS A 66 -6.51 -14.73 13.32
C LYS A 66 -7.41 -13.62 13.83
N ALA A 67 -8.68 -13.57 13.41
CA ALA A 67 -9.61 -12.51 13.73
C ALA A 67 -9.72 -12.24 15.24
N GLN A 68 -9.69 -13.27 16.07
CA GLN A 68 -9.80 -13.17 17.53
C GLN A 68 -8.45 -13.03 18.24
N ARG A 69 -7.33 -13.02 17.53
CA ARG A 69 -6.02 -12.79 18.14
C ARG A 69 -5.86 -11.34 18.58
N THR A 70 -5.17 -11.16 19.67
CA THR A 70 -4.85 -9.82 20.18
C THR A 70 -3.82 -9.14 19.28
N TRP A 71 -4.03 -7.88 18.97
CA TRP A 71 -3.25 -7.07 18.05
C TRP A 71 -1.73 -7.13 18.27
N HIS A 72 -1.31 -7.02 19.53
CA HIS A 72 0.13 -7.00 19.87
C HIS A 72 0.84 -8.34 19.66
N THR A 73 0.10 -9.45 19.49
CA THR A 73 0.67 -10.78 19.20
C THR A 73 0.95 -11.01 17.72
N LEU A 74 0.56 -10.07 16.85
CA LEU A 74 0.78 -10.16 15.41
C LEU A 74 2.24 -9.87 15.05
N SER A 75 2.76 -10.56 14.02
CA SER A 75 4.00 -10.16 13.35
C SER A 75 3.85 -8.83 12.61
N GLY A 76 4.96 -8.20 12.20
CA GLY A 76 4.93 -6.97 11.42
C GLY A 76 4.11 -7.10 10.13
N GLY A 77 4.31 -8.18 9.37
CA GLY A 77 3.58 -8.45 8.14
C GLY A 77 2.09 -8.75 8.38
N GLU A 78 1.73 -9.43 9.48
CA GLU A 78 0.34 -9.65 9.86
C GLU A 78 -0.34 -8.34 10.24
N ARG A 79 0.32 -7.47 10.99
CA ARG A 79 -0.19 -6.12 11.31
C ARG A 79 -0.41 -5.30 10.05
N GLN A 80 0.53 -5.32 9.11
CA GLN A 80 0.39 -4.60 7.86
C GLN A 80 -0.80 -5.11 7.03
N ARG A 81 -0.99 -6.43 6.94
CA ARG A 81 -2.18 -7.02 6.31
C ARG A 81 -3.48 -6.64 7.03
N ALA A 82 -3.49 -6.57 8.37
CA ALA A 82 -4.66 -6.13 9.13
C ALA A 82 -4.99 -4.64 8.88
N HIS A 83 -3.99 -3.77 8.70
CA HIS A 83 -4.21 -2.38 8.28
C HIS A 83 -4.85 -2.31 6.89
N ILE A 84 -4.41 -3.16 5.95
CA ILE A 84 -5.03 -3.26 4.62
C ILE A 84 -6.47 -3.77 4.74
N ALA A 85 -6.72 -4.81 5.57
CA ALA A 85 -8.08 -5.30 5.81
C ALA A 85 -9.00 -4.22 6.37
N ARG A 86 -8.52 -3.41 7.33
CA ARG A 86 -9.26 -2.26 7.86
C ARG A 86 -9.62 -1.26 6.75
N ALA A 87 -8.67 -0.96 5.87
CA ALA A 87 -8.92 -0.08 4.73
C ALA A 87 -9.92 -0.69 3.73
N LEU A 88 -9.85 -2.00 3.46
CA LEU A 88 -10.80 -2.71 2.61
C LEU A 88 -12.21 -2.76 3.22
N ALA A 89 -12.31 -2.94 4.55
CA ALA A 89 -13.58 -2.90 5.26
C ALA A 89 -14.31 -1.55 5.10
N GLN A 90 -13.61 -0.48 4.80
CA GLN A 90 -14.18 0.82 4.45
C GLN A 90 -14.89 0.80 3.09
N GLN A 91 -14.65 -0.21 2.24
CA GLN A 91 -15.14 -0.35 0.86
C GLN A 91 -14.79 0.87 -0.01
N PRO A 92 -13.51 1.25 -0.10
CA PRO A 92 -13.10 2.43 -0.85
C PRO A 92 -13.08 2.15 -2.36
N SER A 93 -13.21 3.22 -3.17
CA SER A 93 -12.91 3.18 -4.61
C SER A 93 -11.41 3.32 -4.89
N VAL A 94 -10.69 4.01 -3.98
CA VAL A 94 -9.25 4.25 -4.07
C VAL A 94 -8.58 3.92 -2.74
N LEU A 95 -7.50 3.14 -2.82
CA LEU A 95 -6.65 2.78 -1.69
C LEU A 95 -5.30 3.49 -1.83
N LEU A 96 -4.97 4.33 -0.85
CA LEU A 96 -3.64 4.92 -0.71
C LEU A 96 -2.82 4.06 0.26
N LEU A 97 -1.60 3.72 -0.15
CA LEU A 97 -0.64 2.94 0.63
C LEU A 97 0.65 3.74 0.74
N ASP A 98 1.00 4.12 1.95
CA ASP A 98 2.20 4.89 2.22
C ASP A 98 3.31 3.95 2.71
N GLU A 99 4.26 3.65 1.82
CA GLU A 99 5.41 2.77 2.05
C GLU A 99 5.02 1.43 2.74
N PRO A 100 4.09 0.67 2.17
CA PRO A 100 3.48 -0.47 2.86
C PRO A 100 4.46 -1.63 3.13
N THR A 101 5.62 -1.63 2.50
CA THR A 101 6.64 -2.68 2.61
C THR A 101 7.77 -2.35 3.60
N ASN A 102 7.77 -1.17 4.19
CA ASN A 102 8.81 -0.77 5.14
C ASN A 102 8.84 -1.68 6.38
N HIS A 103 10.03 -1.97 6.85
CA HIS A 103 10.30 -2.81 8.03
C HIS A 103 9.82 -4.27 7.91
N LEU A 104 9.47 -4.73 6.72
CA LEU A 104 9.13 -6.11 6.44
C LEU A 104 10.37 -6.85 5.87
N ASP A 105 10.48 -8.15 6.16
CA ASP A 105 11.45 -9.00 5.48
C ASP A 105 11.07 -9.22 4.01
N VAL A 106 12.01 -9.72 3.21
CA VAL A 106 11.84 -9.87 1.76
C VAL A 106 10.63 -10.72 1.39
N HIS A 107 10.39 -11.83 2.11
CA HIS A 107 9.24 -12.69 1.86
C HIS A 107 7.92 -11.97 2.11
N GLN A 108 7.84 -11.25 3.23
CA GLN A 108 6.66 -10.46 3.60
C GLN A 108 6.41 -9.32 2.61
N GLN A 109 7.47 -8.63 2.15
CA GLN A 109 7.37 -7.58 1.13
C GLN A 109 6.76 -8.11 -0.18
N LEU A 110 7.31 -9.22 -0.70
CA LEU A 110 6.83 -9.83 -1.94
C LEU A 110 5.37 -10.31 -1.80
N SER A 111 5.05 -11.00 -0.71
CA SER A 111 3.69 -11.49 -0.44
C SER A 111 2.68 -10.35 -0.32
N LEU A 112 3.08 -9.24 0.32
CA LEU A 112 2.23 -8.07 0.48
C LEU A 112 1.99 -7.36 -0.85
N MET A 113 3.03 -7.16 -1.66
CA MET A 113 2.90 -6.52 -2.98
C MET A 113 2.04 -7.37 -3.91
N GLN A 114 2.21 -8.68 -3.89
CA GLN A 114 1.36 -9.61 -4.65
C GLN A 114 -0.10 -9.49 -4.21
N LEU A 115 -0.38 -9.50 -2.91
CA LEU A 115 -1.73 -9.29 -2.39
C LEU A 115 -2.32 -7.97 -2.88
N VAL A 116 -1.58 -6.86 -2.73
CA VAL A 116 -2.04 -5.54 -3.15
C VAL A 116 -2.31 -5.49 -4.66
N GLN A 117 -1.48 -6.10 -5.49
CA GLN A 117 -1.67 -6.15 -6.95
C GLN A 117 -3.00 -6.82 -7.34
N HIS A 118 -3.43 -7.86 -6.63
CA HIS A 118 -4.66 -8.61 -6.93
C HIS A 118 -5.93 -7.94 -6.41
N LEU A 119 -5.85 -6.88 -5.60
CA LEU A 119 -7.05 -6.18 -5.15
C LEU A 119 -7.77 -5.50 -6.33
N PRO A 120 -9.10 -5.69 -6.50
CA PRO A 120 -9.86 -5.17 -7.63
C PRO A 120 -10.29 -3.70 -7.43
N ILE A 121 -9.39 -2.84 -6.97
CA ILE A 121 -9.63 -1.41 -6.71
C ILE A 121 -8.48 -0.56 -7.25
N THR A 122 -8.70 0.73 -7.44
CA THR A 122 -7.63 1.66 -7.77
C THR A 122 -6.67 1.80 -6.57
N LYS A 123 -5.38 1.65 -6.81
CA LYS A 123 -4.33 1.74 -5.80
C LYS A 123 -3.34 2.84 -6.15
N VAL A 124 -2.98 3.63 -5.17
CA VAL A 124 -1.86 4.59 -5.24
C VAL A 124 -0.88 4.21 -4.13
N ILE A 125 0.35 3.91 -4.50
CA ILE A 125 1.36 3.36 -3.58
C ILE A 125 2.57 4.27 -3.60
N ALA A 126 2.97 4.81 -2.46
CA ALA A 126 4.28 5.42 -2.30
C ALA A 126 5.33 4.31 -2.16
N LEU A 127 6.35 4.32 -3.00
CA LEU A 127 7.40 3.31 -3.05
C LEU A 127 8.77 3.98 -3.08
N HIS A 128 9.74 3.36 -2.42
CA HIS A 128 11.16 3.72 -2.52
C HIS A 128 11.93 2.77 -3.43
N ASP A 129 11.49 1.53 -3.58
CA ASP A 129 12.13 0.53 -4.41
C ASP A 129 11.70 0.69 -5.87
N LEU A 130 12.67 1.02 -6.73
CA LEU A 130 12.44 1.22 -8.16
C LEU A 130 12.09 -0.09 -8.88
N ASN A 131 12.53 -1.25 -8.39
CA ASN A 131 12.14 -2.54 -8.97
C ASN A 131 10.69 -2.89 -8.61
N GLN A 132 10.22 -2.57 -7.41
CA GLN A 132 8.80 -2.70 -7.08
C GLN A 132 7.95 -1.73 -7.93
N ALA A 133 8.46 -0.54 -8.22
CA ALA A 133 7.78 0.43 -9.06
C ALA A 133 7.59 -0.04 -10.52
N LEU A 134 8.50 -0.87 -11.04
CA LEU A 134 8.35 -1.47 -12.39
C LEU A 134 7.07 -2.31 -12.55
N ALA A 135 6.56 -2.88 -11.45
CA ALA A 135 5.34 -3.68 -11.47
C ALA A 135 4.04 -2.84 -11.45
N CYS A 136 4.13 -1.53 -11.42
CA CYS A 136 2.98 -0.62 -11.44
C CYS A 136 2.52 -0.34 -12.88
N ASN A 137 1.23 -0.05 -13.06
CA ASN A 137 0.70 0.35 -14.38
C ASN A 137 1.18 1.74 -14.79
N ARG A 138 1.32 2.66 -13.83
CA ARG A 138 1.77 4.04 -14.04
C ARG A 138 2.60 4.50 -12.86
N LEU A 139 3.59 5.33 -13.13
CA LEU A 139 4.44 5.99 -12.14
C LEU A 139 4.22 7.49 -12.15
N ALA A 140 4.13 8.07 -10.97
CA ALA A 140 4.23 9.49 -10.74
C ALA A 140 5.54 9.76 -9.97
N VAL A 141 6.50 10.40 -10.59
CA VAL A 141 7.77 10.75 -9.94
C VAL A 141 7.67 12.14 -9.36
N MET A 142 7.87 12.20 -8.03
CA MET A 142 7.90 13.46 -7.28
C MET A 142 9.34 13.86 -6.97
N HIS A 143 9.69 15.11 -7.21
CA HIS A 143 10.99 15.68 -6.84
C HIS A 143 10.80 17.08 -6.29
N GLN A 144 11.36 17.36 -5.12
CA GLN A 144 11.26 18.68 -4.45
C GLN A 144 9.81 19.21 -4.37
N GLY A 145 8.85 18.34 -4.03
CA GLY A 145 7.44 18.69 -3.90
C GLY A 145 6.69 18.91 -5.22
N ARG A 146 7.30 18.61 -6.37
CA ARG A 146 6.70 18.76 -7.70
C ARG A 146 6.60 17.41 -8.41
N LEU A 147 5.53 17.24 -9.18
CA LEU A 147 5.41 16.14 -10.13
C LEU A 147 6.31 16.43 -11.33
N VAL A 148 7.34 15.60 -11.54
CA VAL A 148 8.30 15.77 -12.64
C VAL A 148 8.02 14.84 -13.82
N HIS A 149 7.48 13.64 -13.55
CA HIS A 149 7.08 12.70 -14.61
C HIS A 149 5.82 11.92 -14.20
N LEU A 150 5.01 11.57 -15.20
CA LEU A 150 3.83 10.72 -15.05
C LEU A 150 3.62 9.87 -16.31
N GLY A 151 3.67 8.56 -16.18
CA GLY A 151 3.49 7.65 -17.33
C GLY A 151 3.72 6.18 -16.97
N PRO A 152 3.75 5.29 -17.96
CA PRO A 152 4.18 3.91 -17.77
C PRO A 152 5.63 3.82 -17.25
N PRO A 153 5.98 2.77 -16.48
CA PRO A 153 7.33 2.63 -15.94
C PRO A 153 8.46 2.73 -16.99
N ASP A 154 8.26 2.15 -18.16
CA ASP A 154 9.27 2.14 -19.23
C ASP A 154 9.55 3.53 -19.82
N GLU A 155 8.55 4.39 -19.84
CA GLU A 155 8.68 5.77 -20.33
C GLU A 155 9.23 6.70 -19.23
N VAL A 156 8.93 6.40 -17.96
CA VAL A 156 9.29 7.26 -16.82
C VAL A 156 10.68 6.96 -16.30
N LEU A 157 11.04 5.68 -16.10
CA LEU A 157 12.33 5.28 -15.51
C LEU A 157 13.44 5.26 -16.57
N THR A 158 13.70 6.42 -17.17
CA THR A 158 14.80 6.61 -18.12
C THR A 158 16.16 6.75 -17.41
N PRO A 159 17.28 6.41 -18.06
CA PRO A 159 18.61 6.61 -17.50
C PRO A 159 18.88 8.07 -17.07
N GLU A 160 18.33 9.03 -17.81
CA GLU A 160 18.46 10.45 -17.50
C GLU A 160 17.73 10.83 -16.21
N LEU A 161 16.44 10.42 -16.07
CA LEU A 161 15.66 10.67 -14.85
C LEU A 161 16.30 10.00 -13.64
N LEU A 162 16.75 8.74 -13.78
CA LEU A 162 17.41 8.01 -12.69
C LEU A 162 18.69 8.70 -12.23
N ARG A 163 19.45 9.29 -13.16
CA ARG A 163 20.65 10.06 -12.84
C ARG A 163 20.31 11.41 -12.18
N THR A 164 19.34 12.15 -12.70
CA THR A 164 19.08 13.54 -12.27
C THR A 164 18.25 13.62 -11.02
N VAL A 165 17.24 12.74 -10.85
CA VAL A 165 16.30 12.78 -9.75
C VAL A 165 16.73 11.84 -8.62
N PHE A 166 17.11 10.61 -8.96
CA PHE A 166 17.46 9.58 -7.97
C PHE A 166 18.97 9.51 -7.69
N GLN A 167 19.80 10.21 -8.47
CA GLN A 167 21.26 10.23 -8.33
C GLN A 167 21.89 8.83 -8.40
N VAL A 168 21.33 7.97 -9.26
CA VAL A 168 21.84 6.62 -9.49
C VAL A 168 22.07 6.38 -10.98
N GLN A 169 23.04 5.50 -11.25
CA GLN A 169 23.19 4.89 -12.57
C GLN A 169 22.43 3.57 -12.60
N ALA A 170 21.60 3.36 -13.61
CA ALA A 170 20.83 2.14 -13.76
C ALA A 170 21.13 1.43 -15.09
N HIS A 171 21.22 0.11 -15.05
CA HIS A 171 21.24 -0.75 -16.20
C HIS A 171 19.97 -1.59 -16.20
N SER A 172 19.20 -1.52 -17.28
CA SER A 172 18.04 -2.37 -17.48
C SER A 172 18.50 -3.76 -17.90
N LEU A 173 18.03 -4.77 -17.16
CA LEU A 173 18.24 -6.19 -17.46
C LEU A 173 16.87 -6.83 -17.70
N THR A 174 16.86 -7.89 -18.51
CA THR A 174 15.67 -8.72 -18.69
C THR A 174 15.89 -10.03 -17.92
N ASP A 175 14.96 -10.39 -17.04
CA ASP A 175 15.00 -11.67 -16.35
C ASP A 175 14.80 -12.80 -17.40
N PRO A 176 15.71 -13.77 -17.50
CA PRO A 176 15.59 -14.84 -18.50
C PRO A 176 14.48 -15.85 -18.18
N ILE A 177 13.92 -15.84 -16.96
CA ILE A 177 12.90 -16.79 -16.51
C ILE A 177 11.52 -16.34 -16.96
N ASP A 178 11.17 -15.06 -16.74
CA ASP A 178 9.82 -14.54 -16.98
C ASP A 178 9.76 -13.35 -17.94
N GLY A 179 10.93 -12.89 -18.43
CA GLY A 179 11.03 -11.75 -19.34
C GLY A 179 10.82 -10.39 -18.65
N SER A 180 10.67 -10.34 -17.34
CA SER A 180 10.44 -9.11 -16.62
C SER A 180 11.67 -8.20 -16.65
N ARG A 181 11.42 -6.90 -16.59
CA ARG A 181 12.47 -5.89 -16.51
C ARG A 181 12.96 -5.74 -15.06
N VAL A 182 14.27 -5.70 -14.89
CA VAL A 182 14.94 -5.46 -13.61
C VAL A 182 15.96 -4.33 -13.75
N LEU A 183 16.01 -3.41 -12.80
CA LEU A 183 17.01 -2.35 -12.75
C LEU A 183 18.16 -2.75 -11.83
N ARG A 184 19.35 -2.86 -12.40
CA ARG A 184 20.59 -2.95 -11.63
C ARG A 184 21.09 -1.55 -11.35
N LEU A 185 20.97 -1.12 -10.10
CA LEU A 185 21.32 0.23 -9.64
C LEU A 185 22.79 0.27 -9.18
N ARG A 186 23.45 1.40 -9.44
CA ARG A 186 24.79 1.75 -8.92
C ARG A 186 24.79 3.21 -8.48
N PRO A 187 25.55 3.59 -7.45
CA PRO A 187 25.73 4.99 -7.14
C PRO A 187 26.40 5.71 -8.33
N LEU A 188 26.10 6.99 -8.51
CA LEU A 188 26.88 7.82 -9.40
C LEU A 188 28.31 7.88 -8.82
N THR A 189 29.30 7.43 -9.61
CA THR A 189 30.71 7.65 -9.25
C THR A 189 31.00 9.15 -9.41
N THR A 190 30.78 9.91 -8.36
CA THR A 190 31.45 11.20 -8.22
C THR A 190 32.90 10.86 -7.85
N PRO A 191 33.93 11.35 -8.55
CA PRO A 191 35.28 11.25 -8.02
C PRO A 191 35.26 11.90 -6.64
N LEU A 192 35.66 11.14 -5.62
CA LEU A 192 35.91 11.69 -4.30
C LEU A 192 36.91 12.82 -4.45
N PRO A 193 36.68 13.99 -3.82
CA PRO A 193 37.60 15.11 -3.89
C PRO A 193 38.95 14.79 -3.30
#